data_be5b2d87efe585ecb04181373764eee5
#
_entry.id   be5b2d87efe585ecb04181373764eee5
#
_cell.length_a   1.000
_cell.length_b   1.000
_cell.length_c   1.000
_cell.angle_alpha   90.00
_cell.angle_beta   90.00
_cell.angle_gamma   90.00
#
_symmetry.space_group_name_H-M   'P 1'
#
loop_
_entity.id
_entity.type
_entity.pdbx_description
1 polymer ?
#
loop_
_entity_poly.entity_id
_entity_poly.type
_entity_poly.pdbx_seq_one_letter_code
_entity_poly.pdbx_strand_id
1 'polypeptide(L)'
;DPGLMGQVKVYVGPRGIGKTSLLRAIEAEAKSEGFETAWITAGDRPLFVALLDKIGEIARSWKDEAGEKLLGLLSSLRVEAFGVSVGGSQPAEGPRSDVSGYGDQMQRALVDAAEAIRGRASGMVICIDEIQSADADGLRSLAYAWQQMQAENAELPLAIFAAGLSHSQDVITDAVSFAERFSYVHLESLDREHAEEALLQPAEKKGVSWSPATLQDAVGLAGGYPYFIQVVGDLVWEAADFPDPGTSIGLANLQHVADRFQETRLTMFRSRWHKATDVEREFISAMAEDLEPQVKRGDIAERMGRPTTGISMVRRSLLDKGLIEESGFGYLRFTVPGFAEFVRNERGGAET
;
A
#
# COMPACT_ATOMS: atom_id res chain seq x y z
N ASP A 1 14.86 11.75 -16.88
CA ASP A 1 16.15 12.43 -16.77
C ASP A 1 16.79 11.99 -15.45
N PRO A 2 17.91 11.22 -15.45
CA PRO A 2 18.46 10.58 -14.23
C PRO A 2 19.07 11.57 -13.21
N GLY A 3 18.97 12.85 -13.43
CA GLY A 3 19.51 13.87 -12.55
C GLY A 3 18.48 14.71 -11.80
N LEU A 4 17.19 14.56 -12.05
CA LEU A 4 16.17 15.38 -11.41
C LEU A 4 15.41 14.60 -10.36
N MET A 5 15.41 15.06 -9.12
CA MET A 5 14.51 14.56 -8.08
C MET A 5 13.06 14.82 -8.47
N GLY A 6 12.29 13.76 -8.67
CA GLY A 6 10.85 13.83 -8.90
C GLY A 6 10.07 14.18 -7.63
N GLN A 7 8.76 14.07 -7.72
CA GLN A 7 7.88 14.12 -6.53
C GLN A 7 7.90 12.76 -5.81
N VAL A 8 7.69 12.78 -4.48
CA VAL A 8 7.34 11.55 -3.74
C VAL A 8 6.05 11.00 -4.36
N LYS A 9 6.09 9.78 -4.85
CA LYS A 9 4.95 9.14 -5.50
C LYS A 9 4.28 8.19 -4.53
N VAL A 10 2.99 8.43 -4.26
CA VAL A 10 2.20 7.65 -3.29
C VAL A 10 1.06 6.93 -4.02
N TYR A 11 1.14 5.60 -4.07
CA TYR A 11 0.08 4.76 -4.62
C TYR A 11 -0.95 4.47 -3.54
N VAL A 12 -2.18 4.93 -3.75
CA VAL A 12 -3.27 4.78 -2.80
C VAL A 12 -4.39 3.92 -3.36
N GLY A 13 -5.03 3.14 -2.51
CA GLY A 13 -6.13 2.29 -2.93
C GLY A 13 -6.53 1.26 -1.86
N PRO A 14 -7.62 0.52 -2.09
CA PRO A 14 -8.13 -0.45 -1.14
C PRO A 14 -7.17 -1.62 -0.89
N ARG A 15 -7.44 -2.42 0.16
CA ARG A 15 -6.69 -3.66 0.44
C ARG A 15 -6.92 -4.66 -0.69
N GLY A 16 -5.87 -5.32 -1.15
CA GLY A 16 -5.94 -6.33 -2.21
C GLY A 16 -5.91 -5.76 -3.64
N ILE A 17 -5.74 -4.43 -3.82
CA ILE A 17 -5.64 -3.78 -5.14
C ILE A 17 -4.24 -3.91 -5.78
N GLY A 18 -3.29 -4.60 -5.12
CA GLY A 18 -1.97 -4.82 -5.71
C GLY A 18 -0.89 -3.80 -5.34
N LYS A 19 -1.11 -2.90 -4.38
CA LYS A 19 -0.13 -1.86 -3.97
C LYS A 19 1.26 -2.39 -3.65
N THR A 20 1.34 -3.37 -2.74
CA THR A 20 2.61 -4.03 -2.36
C THR A 20 3.26 -4.71 -3.54
N SER A 21 2.47 -5.37 -4.42
CA SER A 21 2.97 -6.00 -5.64
C SER A 21 3.56 -4.97 -6.60
N LEU A 22 2.92 -3.81 -6.77
CA LEU A 22 3.43 -2.71 -7.57
C LEU A 22 4.75 -2.17 -7.00
N LEU A 23 4.83 -1.92 -5.69
CA LEU A 23 6.09 -1.48 -5.07
C LEU A 23 7.20 -2.53 -5.22
N ARG A 24 6.87 -3.82 -5.13
CA ARG A 24 7.85 -4.91 -5.37
C ARG A 24 8.32 -4.95 -6.83
N ALA A 25 7.45 -4.68 -7.78
CA ALA A 25 7.83 -4.57 -9.19
C ALA A 25 8.76 -3.37 -9.41
N ILE A 26 8.45 -2.20 -8.82
CA ILE A 26 9.33 -1.02 -8.86
C ILE A 26 10.69 -1.32 -8.23
N GLU A 27 10.72 -1.99 -7.07
CA GLU A 27 11.96 -2.39 -6.42
C GLU A 27 12.79 -3.34 -7.31
N ALA A 28 12.15 -4.32 -7.93
CA ALA A 28 12.83 -5.28 -8.81
C ALA A 28 13.40 -4.60 -10.05
N GLU A 29 12.64 -3.71 -10.67
CA GLU A 29 13.09 -2.91 -11.82
C GLU A 29 14.25 -2.00 -11.44
N ALA A 30 14.15 -1.28 -10.32
CA ALA A 30 15.24 -0.44 -9.83
C ALA A 30 16.54 -1.25 -9.62
N LYS A 31 16.45 -2.46 -9.03
CA LYS A 31 17.60 -3.35 -8.88
C LYS A 31 18.19 -3.76 -10.22
N SER A 32 17.34 -4.05 -11.22
CA SER A 32 17.81 -4.45 -12.56
C SER A 32 18.54 -3.33 -13.28
N GLU A 33 18.16 -2.07 -12.99
CA GLU A 33 18.79 -0.84 -13.49
C GLU A 33 19.98 -0.37 -12.64
N GLY A 34 20.41 -1.17 -11.67
CA GLY A 34 21.59 -0.91 -10.84
C GLY A 34 21.39 0.12 -9.73
N PHE A 35 20.16 0.32 -9.26
CA PHE A 35 19.88 1.15 -8.09
C PHE A 35 20.02 0.35 -6.79
N GLU A 36 20.51 0.99 -5.75
CA GLU A 36 20.33 0.52 -4.38
C GLU A 36 18.88 0.71 -3.95
N THR A 37 18.32 -0.24 -3.20
CA THR A 37 16.91 -0.17 -2.80
C THR A 37 16.75 -0.32 -1.29
N ALA A 38 15.91 0.55 -0.69
CA ALA A 38 15.54 0.50 0.70
C ALA A 38 14.04 0.19 0.83
N TRP A 39 13.68 -0.97 1.39
CA TRP A 39 12.29 -1.34 1.65
C TRP A 39 11.91 -1.12 3.11
N ILE A 40 10.85 -0.35 3.34
CA ILE A 40 10.31 -0.04 4.66
C ILE A 40 8.82 -0.43 4.68
N THR A 41 8.39 -1.15 5.71
CA THR A 41 6.97 -1.28 6.05
C THR A 41 6.72 -0.37 7.26
N ALA A 42 5.84 0.61 7.09
CA ALA A 42 5.57 1.59 8.14
C ALA A 42 4.70 0.98 9.26
N GLY A 43 4.81 1.53 10.47
CA GLY A 43 3.98 1.20 11.63
C GLY A 43 4.64 0.32 12.69
N ASP A 44 5.73 -0.39 12.38
CA ASP A 44 6.45 -1.22 13.35
C ASP A 44 7.37 -0.38 14.26
N ARG A 45 7.94 0.68 13.70
CA ARG A 45 8.82 1.63 14.40
C ARG A 45 8.75 3.01 13.74
N PRO A 46 9.26 4.08 14.40
CA PRO A 46 9.30 5.41 13.79
C PRO A 46 9.95 5.38 12.40
N LEU A 47 9.34 6.07 11.43
CA LEU A 47 9.75 6.04 10.02
C LEU A 47 11.22 6.47 9.85
N PHE A 48 11.66 7.48 10.60
CA PHE A 48 13.05 7.95 10.54
C PHE A 48 14.02 6.86 10.98
N VAL A 49 13.72 6.13 12.07
CA VAL A 49 14.55 5.01 12.54
C VAL A 49 14.63 3.90 11.50
N ALA A 50 13.48 3.53 10.92
CA ALA A 50 13.44 2.50 9.89
C ALA A 50 14.27 2.89 8.66
N LEU A 51 14.25 4.17 8.27
CA LEU A 51 15.04 4.70 7.16
C LEU A 51 16.54 4.61 7.47
N LEU A 52 16.98 5.10 8.64
CA LEU A 52 18.40 5.03 9.04
C LEU A 52 18.92 3.58 9.08
N ASP A 53 18.09 2.64 9.55
CA ASP A 53 18.46 1.22 9.59
C ASP A 53 18.66 0.66 8.18
N LYS A 54 17.76 0.97 7.24
CA LYS A 54 17.84 0.47 5.86
C LYS A 54 19.01 1.08 5.09
N ILE A 55 19.26 2.37 5.22
CA ILE A 55 20.47 2.99 4.66
C ILE A 55 21.73 2.36 5.28
N GLY A 56 21.72 2.11 6.60
CA GLY A 56 22.82 1.45 7.28
C GLY A 56 23.05 -0.01 6.82
N GLU A 57 21.99 -0.76 6.47
CA GLU A 57 22.13 -2.09 5.85
C GLU A 57 22.85 -2.00 4.49
N ILE A 58 22.49 -1.03 3.65
CA ILE A 58 23.14 -0.77 2.37
C ILE A 58 24.60 -0.40 2.59
N ALA A 59 24.90 0.56 3.46
CA ALA A 59 26.26 0.99 3.75
C ALA A 59 27.16 -0.16 4.24
N ARG A 60 26.64 -1.05 5.11
CA ARG A 60 27.39 -2.23 5.58
C ARG A 60 27.72 -3.23 4.47
N SER A 61 26.93 -3.29 3.40
CA SER A 61 27.20 -4.19 2.28
C SER A 61 28.46 -3.80 1.49
N TRP A 62 28.87 -2.52 1.52
CA TRP A 62 29.96 -2.00 0.72
C TRP A 62 31.35 -2.40 1.22
N LYS A 63 31.53 -2.64 2.52
CA LYS A 63 32.77 -3.11 3.16
C LYS A 63 34.01 -2.25 2.82
N ASP A 64 33.84 -0.95 2.71
CA ASP A 64 34.89 0.03 2.40
C ASP A 64 34.76 1.32 3.23
N GLU A 65 35.73 2.24 3.07
CA GLU A 65 35.79 3.49 3.83
C GLU A 65 34.54 4.38 3.67
N ALA A 66 33.92 4.39 2.49
CA ALA A 66 32.69 5.18 2.28
C ALA A 66 31.49 4.57 3.05
N GLY A 67 31.40 3.23 3.10
CA GLY A 67 30.41 2.55 3.93
C GLY A 67 30.62 2.85 5.41
N GLU A 68 31.87 2.78 5.90
CA GLU A 68 32.21 3.10 7.29
C GLU A 68 31.89 4.57 7.63
N LYS A 69 32.22 5.49 6.74
CA LYS A 69 31.91 6.92 6.90
C LYS A 69 30.40 7.17 6.98
N LEU A 70 29.63 6.60 6.06
CA LEU A 70 28.17 6.71 6.09
C LEU A 70 27.58 6.11 7.37
N LEU A 71 28.04 4.95 7.81
CA LEU A 71 27.61 4.35 9.08
C LEU A 71 27.91 5.25 10.29
N GLY A 72 29.06 5.90 10.31
CA GLY A 72 29.44 6.89 11.35
C GLY A 72 28.45 8.06 11.38
N LEU A 73 28.11 8.61 10.22
CA LEU A 73 27.13 9.70 10.09
C LEU A 73 25.74 9.28 10.56
N LEU A 74 25.24 8.11 10.10
CA LEU A 74 23.93 7.59 10.52
C LEU A 74 23.87 7.35 12.03
N SER A 75 24.97 6.89 12.63
CA SER A 75 25.05 6.68 14.08
C SER A 75 24.99 8.00 14.84
N SER A 76 25.66 9.06 14.36
CA SER A 76 25.60 10.39 14.99
C SER A 76 24.21 10.99 14.90
N LEU A 77 23.55 10.90 13.73
CA LEU A 77 22.17 11.37 13.53
C LEU A 77 21.18 10.65 14.46
N ARG A 78 21.39 9.35 14.70
CA ARG A 78 20.59 8.59 15.65
C ARG A 78 20.76 9.06 17.10
N VAL A 79 21.99 9.35 17.53
CA VAL A 79 22.29 9.90 18.85
C VAL A 79 21.68 11.30 19.00
N GLU A 80 21.81 12.15 18.02
CA GLU A 80 21.23 13.51 18.02
C GLU A 80 19.71 13.46 18.13
N ALA A 81 19.05 12.55 17.36
CA ALA A 81 17.60 12.45 17.34
C ALA A 81 16.99 11.84 18.61
N PHE A 82 17.63 10.83 19.20
CA PHE A 82 17.01 10.00 20.25
C PHE A 82 17.78 9.99 21.57
N GLY A 83 18.93 10.68 21.69
CA GLY A 83 19.69 10.78 22.94
C GLY A 83 20.24 9.44 23.47
N VAL A 84 20.33 8.40 22.64
CA VAL A 84 20.74 7.06 23.06
C VAL A 84 22.25 6.94 23.00
N SER A 85 22.93 7.05 24.14
CA SER A 85 24.30 6.58 24.29
C SER A 85 24.33 5.05 24.22
N VAL A 86 25.28 4.50 23.50
CA VAL A 86 25.55 3.06 23.39
C VAL A 86 25.84 2.49 24.79
N GLY A 87 24.88 1.76 25.35
CA GLY A 87 25.07 0.99 26.59
C GLY A 87 24.11 1.36 27.73
N GLY A 88 22.86 0.89 27.70
CA GLY A 88 22.00 0.95 28.88
C GLY A 88 20.51 1.07 28.54
N SER A 89 19.79 0.06 29.00
CA SER A 89 18.33 -0.05 28.99
C SER A 89 17.68 1.12 29.73
N GLN A 90 17.05 2.04 29.02
CA GLN A 90 15.76 2.71 29.27
C GLN A 90 15.56 3.83 28.24
N PRO A 91 14.35 4.03 27.69
CA PRO A 91 14.07 5.22 26.90
C PRO A 91 14.04 6.42 27.86
N ALA A 92 15.03 7.30 27.76
CA ALA A 92 14.98 8.59 28.42
C ALA A 92 13.86 9.40 27.73
N GLU A 93 12.91 9.93 28.51
CA GLU A 93 12.10 11.07 28.10
C GLU A 93 13.06 12.25 27.91
N GLY A 94 13.66 12.32 26.72
CA GLY A 94 14.46 13.45 26.29
C GLY A 94 13.56 14.63 25.94
N PRO A 95 14.09 15.87 25.99
CA PRO A 95 13.33 17.05 25.62
C PRO A 95 12.81 16.86 24.18
N ARG A 96 11.53 17.11 23.97
CA ARG A 96 10.90 17.19 22.63
C ARG A 96 11.69 18.22 21.82
N SER A 97 12.60 17.73 20.99
CA SER A 97 13.29 18.58 20.03
C SER A 97 12.24 19.18 19.09
N ASP A 98 12.38 20.45 18.80
CA ASP A 98 11.53 21.16 17.85
C ASP A 98 11.38 20.33 16.57
N VAL A 99 10.16 20.26 16.04
CA VAL A 99 9.79 19.44 14.86
C VAL A 99 10.68 19.72 13.65
N SER A 100 11.33 20.89 13.58
CA SER A 100 12.34 21.27 12.58
C SER A 100 13.60 20.40 12.63
N GLY A 101 14.00 19.92 13.80
CA GLY A 101 15.25 19.15 13.98
C GLY A 101 15.28 17.80 13.24
N TYR A 102 14.17 17.06 13.22
CA TYR A 102 14.13 15.77 12.53
C TYR A 102 14.10 15.89 11.01
N GLY A 103 13.52 16.96 10.47
CA GLY A 103 13.54 17.23 9.03
C GLY A 103 14.96 17.41 8.50
N ASP A 104 15.77 18.21 9.18
CA ASP A 104 17.16 18.46 8.82
C ASP A 104 18.03 17.20 8.95
N GLN A 105 17.76 16.38 9.97
CA GLN A 105 18.47 15.11 10.18
C GLN A 105 18.11 14.09 9.10
N MET A 106 16.86 14.00 8.73
CA MET A 106 16.39 13.13 7.65
C MET A 106 16.95 13.58 6.30
N GLN A 107 16.98 14.90 6.03
CA GLN A 107 17.60 15.45 4.84
C GLN A 107 19.07 15.07 4.78
N ARG A 108 19.85 15.30 5.85
CA ARG A 108 21.27 14.93 5.90
C ARG A 108 21.48 13.46 5.63
N ALA A 109 20.71 12.57 6.27
CA ALA A 109 20.81 11.13 6.03
C ALA A 109 20.57 10.74 4.57
N LEU A 110 19.58 11.34 3.91
CA LEU A 110 19.24 11.08 2.52
C LEU A 110 20.27 11.65 1.56
N VAL A 111 20.76 12.87 1.79
CA VAL A 111 21.81 13.52 0.97
C VAL A 111 23.10 12.72 1.07
N ASP A 112 23.58 12.44 2.30
CA ASP A 112 24.83 11.72 2.52
C ASP A 112 24.78 10.30 1.92
N ALA A 113 23.62 9.63 2.01
CA ALA A 113 23.42 8.33 1.37
C ALA A 113 23.46 8.42 -0.17
N ALA A 114 22.75 9.39 -0.75
CA ALA A 114 22.73 9.59 -2.20
C ALA A 114 24.11 9.99 -2.76
N GLU A 115 24.87 10.82 -2.03
CA GLU A 115 26.25 11.17 -2.41
C GLU A 115 27.21 9.98 -2.29
N ALA A 116 27.10 9.20 -1.23
CA ALA A 116 27.93 8.01 -1.04
C ALA A 116 27.67 6.92 -2.10
N ILE A 117 26.50 6.90 -2.70
CA ILE A 117 26.13 5.99 -3.80
C ILE A 117 26.73 6.42 -5.15
N ARG A 118 27.04 7.70 -5.35
CA ARG A 118 27.57 8.19 -6.62
C ARG A 118 28.81 7.40 -7.06
N GLY A 119 28.78 6.90 -8.30
CA GLY A 119 29.85 6.08 -8.86
C GLY A 119 29.85 4.60 -8.43
N ARG A 120 28.90 4.18 -7.59
CA ARG A 120 28.72 2.78 -7.15
C ARG A 120 27.46 2.15 -7.75
N ALA A 121 26.39 2.91 -7.75
CA ALA A 121 25.10 2.51 -8.26
C ALA A 121 24.49 3.67 -9.07
N SER A 122 23.41 3.39 -9.79
CA SER A 122 22.65 4.38 -10.56
C SER A 122 21.98 5.42 -9.66
N GLY A 123 21.71 5.06 -8.39
CA GLY A 123 21.07 5.90 -7.38
C GLY A 123 20.42 5.05 -6.30
N MET A 124 19.51 5.64 -5.53
CA MET A 124 18.76 4.95 -4.49
C MET A 124 17.24 5.10 -4.68
N VAL A 125 16.52 3.99 -4.56
CA VAL A 125 15.06 3.95 -4.54
C VAL A 125 14.59 3.51 -3.16
N ILE A 126 13.76 4.33 -2.53
CA ILE A 126 13.14 4.03 -1.24
C ILE A 126 11.68 3.64 -1.49
N CYS A 127 11.29 2.44 -1.06
CA CYS A 127 9.93 1.94 -1.10
C CYS A 127 9.35 1.91 0.31
N ILE A 128 8.24 2.62 0.53
CA ILE A 128 7.54 2.68 1.83
C ILE A 128 6.15 2.07 1.67
N ASP A 129 5.94 0.88 2.23
CA ASP A 129 4.63 0.21 2.24
C ASP A 129 3.85 0.58 3.51
N GLU A 130 2.50 0.54 3.44
CA GLU A 130 1.55 0.90 4.51
C GLU A 130 1.81 2.30 5.09
N ILE A 131 2.11 3.30 4.26
CA ILE A 131 2.55 4.65 4.68
C ILE A 131 1.59 5.33 5.65
N GLN A 132 0.28 5.01 5.62
CA GLN A 132 -0.70 5.55 6.56
C GLN A 132 -0.46 5.07 8.01
N SER A 133 0.35 4.04 8.20
CA SER A 133 0.72 3.53 9.53
C SER A 133 1.99 4.19 10.08
N ALA A 134 2.63 5.08 9.32
CA ALA A 134 3.80 5.82 9.78
C ALA A 134 3.41 6.84 10.87
N ASP A 135 4.37 7.09 11.76
CA ASP A 135 4.21 8.13 12.77
C ASP A 135 4.16 9.54 12.15
N ALA A 136 3.38 10.43 12.73
CA ALA A 136 3.17 11.78 12.22
C ALA A 136 4.48 12.60 12.13
N ASP A 137 5.39 12.41 13.10
CA ASP A 137 6.69 13.09 13.11
C ASP A 137 7.61 12.59 11.99
N GLY A 138 7.56 11.28 11.70
CA GLY A 138 8.27 10.68 10.57
C GLY A 138 7.76 11.17 9.23
N LEU A 139 6.44 11.23 9.04
CA LEU A 139 5.81 11.78 7.82
C LEU A 139 6.17 13.24 7.61
N ARG A 140 6.10 14.03 8.67
CA ARG A 140 6.45 15.46 8.65
C ARG A 140 7.93 15.66 8.30
N SER A 141 8.80 14.90 8.94
CA SER A 141 10.25 14.95 8.69
C SER A 141 10.60 14.57 7.25
N LEU A 142 9.95 13.54 6.71
CA LEU A 142 10.14 13.12 5.32
C LEU A 142 9.70 14.22 4.33
N ALA A 143 8.55 14.83 4.57
CA ALA A 143 8.03 15.88 3.70
C ALA A 143 8.90 17.12 3.70
N TYR A 144 9.37 17.59 4.89
CA TYR A 144 10.29 18.71 5.00
C TYR A 144 11.64 18.41 4.34
N ALA A 145 12.24 17.26 4.64
CA ALA A 145 13.49 16.83 4.03
C ALA A 145 13.39 16.79 2.51
N TRP A 146 12.31 16.23 1.97
CA TRP A 146 12.10 16.15 0.52
C TRP A 146 11.95 17.53 -0.12
N GLN A 147 11.14 18.41 0.46
CA GLN A 147 10.96 19.77 -0.04
C GLN A 147 12.28 20.56 -0.06
N GLN A 148 13.08 20.43 0.99
CA GLN A 148 14.37 21.13 1.11
C GLN A 148 15.39 20.58 0.11
N MET A 149 15.46 19.26 -0.04
CA MET A 149 16.33 18.62 -1.04
C MET A 149 15.96 19.04 -2.47
N GLN A 150 14.67 19.13 -2.80
CA GLN A 150 14.23 19.61 -4.12
C GLN A 150 14.67 21.07 -4.38
N ALA A 151 14.70 21.90 -3.35
CA ALA A 151 15.11 23.30 -3.46
C ALA A 151 16.63 23.47 -3.57
N GLU A 152 17.41 22.65 -2.87
CA GLU A 152 18.86 22.82 -2.72
C GLU A 152 19.67 21.83 -3.56
N ASN A 153 19.15 20.61 -3.77
CA ASN A 153 19.89 19.47 -4.32
C ASN A 153 19.06 18.71 -5.36
N ALA A 154 18.47 19.42 -6.33
CA ALA A 154 17.53 18.84 -7.31
C ALA A 154 18.12 17.71 -8.21
N GLU A 155 19.44 17.49 -8.17
CA GLU A 155 20.15 16.48 -8.98
C GLU A 155 20.58 15.24 -8.19
N LEU A 156 20.02 15.01 -6.98
CA LEU A 156 20.32 13.78 -6.24
C LEU A 156 19.68 12.57 -6.91
N PRO A 157 20.43 11.48 -7.11
CA PRO A 157 19.90 10.23 -7.70
C PRO A 157 19.06 9.44 -6.67
N LEU A 158 17.96 10.03 -6.24
CA LEU A 158 17.09 9.51 -5.19
C LEU A 158 15.63 9.58 -5.62
N ALA A 159 14.88 8.50 -5.40
CA ALA A 159 13.43 8.45 -5.60
C ALA A 159 12.73 7.78 -4.43
N ILE A 160 11.52 8.26 -4.11
CA ILE A 160 10.66 7.67 -3.07
C ILE A 160 9.33 7.27 -3.69
N PHE A 161 9.00 5.99 -3.52
CA PHE A 161 7.70 5.40 -3.85
C PHE A 161 7.06 4.89 -2.57
N ALA A 162 5.84 5.30 -2.32
CA ALA A 162 5.09 4.86 -1.16
C ALA A 162 3.77 4.21 -1.58
N ALA A 163 3.22 3.36 -0.73
CA ALA A 163 1.90 2.78 -0.93
C ALA A 163 1.12 2.78 0.38
N GLY A 164 -0.19 2.99 0.26
CA GLY A 164 -1.07 3.00 1.41
C GLY A 164 -2.55 2.86 1.07
N LEU A 165 -3.39 2.86 2.08
CA LEU A 165 -4.84 2.77 1.93
C LEU A 165 -5.41 4.04 1.26
N SER A 166 -6.64 3.98 0.77
CA SER A 166 -7.29 5.08 0.03
C SER A 166 -7.27 6.42 0.78
N HIS A 167 -7.32 6.39 2.11
CA HIS A 167 -7.25 7.59 2.96
C HIS A 167 -5.82 8.05 3.33
N SER A 168 -4.78 7.42 2.78
CA SER A 168 -3.39 7.78 3.13
C SER A 168 -3.05 9.22 2.81
N GLN A 169 -3.66 9.81 1.79
CA GLN A 169 -3.50 11.22 1.47
C GLN A 169 -3.93 12.11 2.64
N ASP A 170 -5.10 11.83 3.25
CA ASP A 170 -5.59 12.59 4.39
C ASP A 170 -4.63 12.46 5.59
N VAL A 171 -4.19 11.23 5.89
CA VAL A 171 -3.23 10.99 6.99
C VAL A 171 -1.94 11.78 6.81
N ILE A 172 -1.40 11.80 5.58
CA ILE A 172 -0.16 12.50 5.28
C ILE A 172 -0.38 14.02 5.33
N THR A 173 -1.48 14.53 4.77
CA THR A 173 -1.79 15.98 4.76
C THR A 173 -2.18 16.50 6.13
N ASP A 174 -2.80 15.68 6.97
CA ASP A 174 -3.07 16.01 8.39
C ASP A 174 -1.75 16.16 9.18
N ALA A 175 -0.73 15.34 8.86
CA ALA A 175 0.58 15.48 9.46
C ALA A 175 1.33 16.71 8.94
N VAL A 176 1.22 17.02 7.63
CA VAL A 176 1.91 18.14 6.98
C VAL A 176 1.15 18.63 5.75
N SER A 177 0.58 19.83 5.82
CA SER A 177 -0.33 20.36 4.80
C SER A 177 0.26 20.46 3.40
N PHE A 178 1.54 20.82 3.26
CA PHE A 178 2.16 20.95 1.93
C PHE A 178 2.47 19.59 1.24
N ALA A 179 2.25 18.46 1.91
CA ALA A 179 2.32 17.14 1.28
C ALA A 179 1.22 16.91 0.22
N GLU A 180 0.27 17.83 0.06
CA GLU A 180 -0.59 17.91 -1.12
C GLU A 180 0.19 17.94 -2.45
N ARG A 181 1.46 18.38 -2.40
CA ARG A 181 2.38 18.39 -3.56
C ARG A 181 2.97 17.03 -3.91
N PHE A 182 2.78 16.01 -3.08
CA PHE A 182 3.15 14.64 -3.45
C PHE A 182 2.28 14.17 -4.61
N SER A 183 2.83 13.28 -5.43
CA SER A 183 2.09 12.69 -6.54
C SER A 183 1.25 11.52 -6.04
N TYR A 184 -0.04 11.71 -5.81
CA TYR A 184 -0.95 10.64 -5.42
C TYR A 184 -1.53 9.94 -6.64
N VAL A 185 -1.36 8.62 -6.70
CA VAL A 185 -1.88 7.77 -7.79
C VAL A 185 -2.90 6.82 -7.18
N HIS A 186 -4.17 7.00 -7.55
CA HIS A 186 -5.24 6.12 -7.11
C HIS A 186 -5.25 4.86 -7.96
N LEU A 187 -5.10 3.70 -7.30
CA LEU A 187 -5.19 2.40 -7.93
C LEU A 187 -6.63 1.91 -7.90
N GLU A 188 -7.10 1.48 -9.05
CA GLU A 188 -8.43 0.91 -9.25
C GLU A 188 -8.33 -0.57 -9.62
N SER A 189 -9.47 -1.26 -9.67
CA SER A 189 -9.53 -2.60 -10.23
C SER A 189 -9.00 -2.59 -11.67
N LEU A 190 -8.37 -3.69 -12.07
CA LEU A 190 -7.86 -3.85 -13.41
C LEU A 190 -9.03 -3.85 -14.42
N ASP A 191 -8.84 -3.19 -15.52
CA ASP A 191 -9.71 -3.38 -16.68
C ASP A 191 -9.54 -4.81 -17.22
N ARG A 192 -10.36 -5.13 -18.22
CA ARG A 192 -10.38 -6.49 -18.76
C ARG A 192 -9.03 -6.92 -19.35
N GLU A 193 -8.38 -6.03 -20.10
CA GLU A 193 -7.11 -6.33 -20.77
C GLU A 193 -6.00 -6.62 -19.78
N HIS A 194 -5.80 -5.75 -18.79
CA HIS A 194 -4.79 -5.95 -17.75
C HIS A 194 -5.12 -7.12 -16.80
N ALA A 195 -6.42 -7.42 -16.59
CA ALA A 195 -6.83 -8.59 -15.82
C ALA A 195 -6.55 -9.91 -16.57
N GLU A 196 -6.75 -9.93 -17.89
CA GLU A 196 -6.35 -11.05 -18.75
C GLU A 196 -4.83 -11.24 -18.73
N GLU A 197 -4.05 -10.17 -18.87
CA GLU A 197 -2.59 -10.20 -18.79
C GLU A 197 -2.09 -10.74 -17.45
N ALA A 198 -2.73 -10.38 -16.33
CA ALA A 198 -2.34 -10.84 -15.00
C ALA A 198 -2.45 -12.37 -14.83
N LEU A 199 -3.31 -13.04 -15.61
CA LEU A 199 -3.41 -14.50 -15.67
C LEU A 199 -2.53 -15.11 -16.77
N LEU A 200 -2.43 -14.44 -17.92
CA LEU A 200 -1.66 -14.95 -19.07
C LEU A 200 -0.16 -14.95 -18.82
N GLN A 201 0.42 -13.82 -18.42
CA GLN A 201 1.86 -13.67 -18.32
C GLN A 201 2.53 -14.70 -17.39
N PRO A 202 2.02 -15.01 -16.19
CA PRO A 202 2.60 -16.05 -15.35
C PRO A 202 2.54 -17.45 -15.97
N ALA A 203 1.45 -17.76 -16.67
CA ALA A 203 1.27 -19.05 -17.34
C ALA A 203 2.22 -19.19 -18.55
N GLU A 204 2.31 -18.16 -19.38
CA GLU A 204 3.21 -18.13 -20.54
C GLU A 204 4.68 -18.30 -20.15
N LYS A 205 5.11 -17.66 -19.04
CA LYS A 205 6.46 -17.84 -18.48
C LYS A 205 6.74 -19.29 -18.08
N LYS A 206 5.70 -20.08 -17.87
CA LYS A 206 5.78 -21.54 -17.59
C LYS A 206 5.49 -22.40 -18.82
N GLY A 207 5.30 -21.77 -20.00
CA GLY A 207 4.98 -22.49 -21.24
C GLY A 207 3.54 -23.04 -21.27
N VAL A 208 2.65 -22.53 -20.42
CA VAL A 208 1.25 -22.94 -20.33
C VAL A 208 0.37 -21.88 -20.99
N SER A 209 -0.64 -22.31 -21.72
CA SER A 209 -1.61 -21.41 -22.38
C SER A 209 -2.98 -21.46 -21.71
N TRP A 210 -3.79 -20.45 -21.95
CA TRP A 210 -5.20 -20.42 -21.62
C TRP A 210 -6.05 -20.53 -22.88
N SER A 211 -7.15 -21.26 -22.82
CA SER A 211 -8.16 -21.10 -23.87
C SER A 211 -8.80 -19.71 -23.75
N PRO A 212 -9.06 -18.99 -24.84
CA PRO A 212 -9.55 -17.60 -24.78
C PRO A 212 -10.88 -17.47 -24.02
N ALA A 213 -11.81 -18.40 -24.23
CA ALA A 213 -13.09 -18.38 -23.52
C ALA A 213 -12.92 -18.60 -22.01
N THR A 214 -12.08 -19.56 -21.61
CA THR A 214 -11.81 -19.83 -20.18
C THR A 214 -11.13 -18.64 -19.48
N LEU A 215 -10.21 -17.96 -20.17
CA LEU A 215 -9.57 -16.77 -19.65
C LEU A 215 -10.59 -15.65 -19.38
N GLN A 216 -11.50 -15.40 -20.34
CA GLN A 216 -12.57 -14.41 -20.20
C GLN A 216 -13.50 -14.72 -19.04
N ASP A 217 -13.89 -16.00 -18.88
CA ASP A 217 -14.73 -16.44 -17.77
C ASP A 217 -14.00 -16.31 -16.41
N ALA A 218 -12.72 -16.61 -16.34
CA ALA A 218 -11.88 -16.45 -15.14
C ALA A 218 -11.77 -14.99 -14.72
N VAL A 219 -11.54 -14.07 -15.68
CA VAL A 219 -11.53 -12.62 -15.42
C VAL A 219 -12.91 -12.12 -14.99
N GLY A 220 -13.97 -12.60 -15.63
CA GLY A 220 -15.35 -12.29 -15.24
C GLY A 220 -15.66 -12.72 -13.80
N LEU A 221 -15.22 -13.92 -13.39
CA LEU A 221 -15.37 -14.44 -12.04
C LEU A 221 -14.64 -13.58 -10.99
N ALA A 222 -13.45 -13.09 -11.31
CA ALA A 222 -12.63 -12.25 -10.44
C ALA A 222 -13.09 -10.77 -10.38
N GLY A 223 -13.86 -10.31 -11.37
CA GLY A 223 -14.38 -8.94 -11.44
C GLY A 223 -13.31 -7.86 -11.51
N GLY A 224 -12.16 -8.14 -12.10
CA GLY A 224 -11.04 -7.21 -12.21
C GLY A 224 -10.30 -6.90 -10.90
N TYR A 225 -10.70 -7.47 -9.78
CA TYR A 225 -10.09 -7.22 -8.49
C TYR A 225 -8.80 -8.04 -8.34
N PRO A 226 -7.60 -7.42 -8.21
CA PRO A 226 -6.32 -8.12 -8.32
C PRO A 226 -6.16 -9.31 -7.36
N TYR A 227 -6.63 -9.18 -6.11
CA TYR A 227 -6.62 -10.28 -5.17
C TYR A 227 -7.45 -11.47 -5.65
N PHE A 228 -8.63 -11.23 -6.22
CA PHE A 228 -9.48 -12.31 -6.75
C PHE A 228 -8.91 -12.91 -8.03
N ILE A 229 -8.23 -12.12 -8.86
CA ILE A 229 -7.50 -12.64 -10.03
C ILE A 229 -6.43 -13.64 -9.59
N GLN A 230 -5.64 -13.31 -8.57
CA GLN A 230 -4.65 -14.23 -8.01
C GLN A 230 -5.30 -15.50 -7.45
N VAL A 231 -6.38 -15.36 -6.66
CA VAL A 231 -7.09 -16.52 -6.11
C VAL A 231 -7.63 -17.44 -7.22
N VAL A 232 -8.23 -16.87 -8.26
CA VAL A 232 -8.73 -17.66 -9.41
C VAL A 232 -7.56 -18.34 -10.13
N GLY A 233 -6.46 -17.60 -10.38
CA GLY A 233 -5.26 -18.14 -11.00
C GLY A 233 -4.67 -19.31 -10.23
N ASP A 234 -4.50 -19.18 -8.93
CA ASP A 234 -3.95 -20.23 -8.05
C ASP A 234 -4.86 -21.47 -8.03
N LEU A 235 -6.18 -21.28 -7.88
CA LEU A 235 -7.14 -22.37 -7.86
C LEU A 235 -7.18 -23.13 -9.20
N VAL A 236 -7.15 -22.41 -10.31
CA VAL A 236 -7.18 -23.03 -11.65
C VAL A 236 -5.86 -23.76 -11.93
N TRP A 237 -4.74 -23.20 -11.49
CA TRP A 237 -3.43 -23.85 -11.60
C TRP A 237 -3.37 -25.17 -10.84
N GLU A 238 -3.89 -25.19 -9.63
CA GLU A 238 -4.04 -26.41 -8.82
C GLU A 238 -5.00 -27.42 -9.48
N ALA A 239 -6.16 -26.97 -10.00
CA ALA A 239 -7.13 -27.83 -10.67
C ALA A 239 -6.62 -28.40 -12.01
N ALA A 240 -5.60 -27.79 -12.60
CA ALA A 240 -4.87 -28.30 -13.77
C ALA A 240 -3.71 -29.21 -13.37
N ASP A 241 -3.58 -29.59 -12.09
CA ASP A 241 -2.52 -30.42 -11.51
C ASP A 241 -1.10 -29.87 -11.80
N PHE A 242 -0.91 -28.55 -11.58
CA PHE A 242 0.38 -27.88 -11.83
C PHE A 242 0.91 -28.13 -13.25
N PRO A 243 0.26 -27.60 -14.27
CA PRO A 243 0.38 -28.02 -15.66
C PRO A 243 1.82 -27.91 -16.20
N ASP A 244 2.23 -28.92 -16.94
CA ASP A 244 3.52 -28.95 -17.66
C ASP A 244 3.52 -27.97 -18.85
N PRO A 245 4.73 -27.52 -19.30
CA PRO A 245 4.87 -26.74 -20.52
C PRO A 245 4.20 -27.41 -21.73
N GLY A 246 3.47 -26.62 -22.52
CA GLY A 246 2.67 -27.10 -23.65
C GLY A 246 1.23 -27.47 -23.32
N THR A 247 0.84 -27.44 -22.04
CA THR A 247 -0.55 -27.65 -21.60
C THR A 247 -1.40 -26.42 -21.85
N SER A 248 -2.71 -26.63 -22.07
CA SER A 248 -3.69 -25.55 -22.17
C SER A 248 -4.74 -25.65 -21.07
N ILE A 249 -4.91 -24.58 -20.32
CA ILE A 249 -5.97 -24.45 -19.31
C ILE A 249 -7.32 -24.23 -20.01
N GLY A 250 -8.25 -25.13 -19.75
CA GLY A 250 -9.58 -25.17 -20.37
C GLY A 250 -10.73 -24.97 -19.39
N LEU A 251 -11.96 -24.91 -19.92
CA LEU A 251 -13.18 -24.63 -19.17
C LEU A 251 -13.40 -25.63 -18.02
N ALA A 252 -13.04 -26.88 -18.18
CA ALA A 252 -13.19 -27.90 -17.13
C ALA A 252 -12.38 -27.54 -15.87
N ASN A 253 -11.18 -27.00 -16.01
CA ASN A 253 -10.36 -26.56 -14.87
C ASN A 253 -11.06 -25.41 -14.11
N LEU A 254 -11.63 -24.44 -14.83
CA LEU A 254 -12.34 -23.32 -14.20
C LEU A 254 -13.64 -23.76 -13.50
N GLN A 255 -14.42 -24.65 -14.11
CA GLN A 255 -15.66 -25.15 -13.50
C GLN A 255 -15.42 -25.88 -12.18
N HIS A 256 -14.32 -26.61 -12.05
CA HIS A 256 -13.93 -27.30 -10.82
C HIS A 256 -13.60 -26.35 -9.66
N VAL A 257 -13.27 -25.09 -9.94
CA VAL A 257 -12.84 -24.15 -8.91
C VAL A 257 -13.86 -23.07 -8.59
N ALA A 258 -14.93 -22.95 -9.36
CA ALA A 258 -15.93 -21.90 -9.17
C ALA A 258 -16.52 -21.90 -7.74
N ASP A 259 -16.88 -23.06 -7.21
CA ASP A 259 -17.42 -23.21 -5.86
C ASP A 259 -16.36 -22.90 -4.80
N ARG A 260 -15.12 -23.37 -4.95
CA ARG A 260 -14.00 -23.06 -4.05
C ARG A 260 -13.67 -21.57 -4.04
N PHE A 261 -13.75 -20.93 -5.18
CA PHE A 261 -13.58 -19.47 -5.28
C PHE A 261 -14.67 -18.74 -4.49
N GLN A 262 -15.94 -19.15 -4.65
CA GLN A 262 -17.06 -18.57 -3.90
C GLN A 262 -16.87 -18.77 -2.39
N GLU A 263 -16.46 -19.95 -1.94
CA GLU A 263 -16.16 -20.21 -0.52
C GLU A 263 -15.03 -19.32 0.01
N THR A 264 -13.96 -19.16 -0.76
CA THR A 264 -12.83 -18.26 -0.40
C THR A 264 -13.30 -16.81 -0.28
N ARG A 265 -14.11 -16.34 -1.23
CA ARG A 265 -14.71 -15.01 -1.24
C ARG A 265 -15.61 -14.78 -0.02
N LEU A 266 -16.51 -15.74 0.26
CA LEU A 266 -17.41 -15.68 1.41
C LEU A 266 -16.64 -15.72 2.74
N THR A 267 -15.60 -16.52 2.85
CA THR A 267 -14.73 -16.56 4.04
C THR A 267 -14.06 -15.22 4.29
N MET A 268 -13.56 -14.55 3.26
CA MET A 268 -13.00 -13.20 3.36
C MET A 268 -14.08 -12.19 3.80
N PHE A 269 -15.28 -12.26 3.23
CA PHE A 269 -16.38 -11.36 3.59
C PHE A 269 -16.84 -11.56 5.03
N ARG A 270 -17.02 -12.80 5.48
CA ARG A 270 -17.36 -13.12 6.88
C ARG A 270 -16.29 -12.61 7.84
N SER A 271 -15.00 -12.80 7.52
CA SER A 271 -13.91 -12.28 8.36
C SER A 271 -13.99 -10.76 8.52
N ARG A 272 -14.30 -10.01 7.45
CA ARG A 272 -14.45 -8.56 7.48
C ARG A 272 -15.69 -8.14 8.29
N TRP A 273 -16.80 -8.83 8.08
CA TRP A 273 -18.05 -8.60 8.79
C TRP A 273 -17.91 -8.84 10.31
N HIS A 274 -17.26 -9.92 10.70
CA HIS A 274 -17.05 -10.23 12.13
C HIS A 274 -16.08 -9.28 12.84
N LYS A 275 -15.13 -8.67 12.12
CA LYS A 275 -14.23 -7.66 12.66
C LYS A 275 -14.89 -6.27 12.80
N ALA A 276 -16.04 -6.06 12.21
CA ALA A 276 -16.81 -4.84 12.35
C ALA A 276 -17.57 -4.85 13.69
N THR A 277 -17.56 -3.71 14.38
CA THR A 277 -18.40 -3.49 15.57
C THR A 277 -19.88 -3.41 15.18
N ASP A 278 -20.79 -3.47 16.15
CA ASP A 278 -22.23 -3.41 15.88
C ASP A 278 -22.61 -2.11 15.15
N VAL A 279 -22.05 -0.97 15.57
CA VAL A 279 -22.33 0.32 14.92
C VAL A 279 -21.72 0.38 13.50
N GLU A 280 -20.58 -0.25 13.28
CA GLU A 280 -20.00 -0.38 11.93
C GLU A 280 -20.84 -1.29 11.04
N ARG A 281 -21.36 -2.39 11.57
CA ARG A 281 -22.30 -3.28 10.85
C ARG A 281 -23.59 -2.53 10.51
N GLU A 282 -24.11 -1.71 11.43
CA GLU A 282 -25.27 -0.85 11.16
C GLU A 282 -24.97 0.09 9.97
N PHE A 283 -23.80 0.75 9.96
CA PHE A 283 -23.38 1.62 8.87
C PHE A 283 -23.23 0.86 7.54
N ILE A 284 -22.50 -0.25 7.54
CA ILE A 284 -22.30 -1.11 6.36
C ILE A 284 -23.64 -1.60 5.82
N SER A 285 -24.57 -1.98 6.71
CA SER A 285 -25.91 -2.42 6.34
C SER A 285 -26.74 -1.32 5.70
N ALA A 286 -26.71 -0.10 6.29
CA ALA A 286 -27.39 1.06 5.73
C ALA A 286 -26.82 1.44 4.36
N MET A 287 -25.52 1.28 4.18
CA MET A 287 -24.83 1.51 2.90
C MET A 287 -25.20 0.45 1.85
N ALA A 288 -25.34 -0.81 2.25
CA ALA A 288 -25.64 -1.92 1.36
C ALA A 288 -27.10 -1.94 0.82
N GLU A 289 -27.98 -1.10 1.36
CA GLU A 289 -29.36 -0.96 0.86
C GLU A 289 -29.42 -0.37 -0.56
N ASP A 290 -28.43 0.46 -0.93
CA ASP A 290 -28.31 0.94 -2.31
C ASP A 290 -27.81 -0.18 -3.24
N LEU A 291 -28.38 -0.25 -4.43
CA LEU A 291 -27.90 -1.12 -5.50
C LEU A 291 -26.76 -0.48 -6.30
N GLU A 292 -26.68 0.84 -6.25
CA GLU A 292 -25.62 1.59 -6.89
C GLU A 292 -24.29 1.46 -6.13
N PRO A 293 -23.16 1.43 -6.85
CA PRO A 293 -21.85 1.27 -6.21
C PRO A 293 -21.47 2.44 -5.30
N GLN A 294 -22.01 3.62 -5.56
CA GLN A 294 -21.71 4.87 -4.85
C GLN A 294 -22.91 5.30 -4.02
N VAL A 295 -22.73 5.45 -2.73
CA VAL A 295 -23.78 5.76 -1.76
C VAL A 295 -23.50 7.12 -1.12
N LYS A 296 -24.52 8.01 -1.07
CA LYS A 296 -24.38 9.30 -0.40
C LYS A 296 -24.28 9.12 1.11
N ARG A 297 -23.33 9.81 1.72
CA ARG A 297 -23.17 9.85 3.19
C ARG A 297 -24.42 10.32 3.91
N GLY A 298 -25.19 11.23 3.29
CA GLY A 298 -26.46 11.73 3.84
C GLY A 298 -27.50 10.64 3.96
N ASP A 299 -27.65 9.81 2.93
CA ASP A 299 -28.63 8.73 2.87
C ASP A 299 -28.30 7.63 3.89
N ILE A 300 -27.01 7.31 4.07
CA ILE A 300 -26.54 6.39 5.13
C ILE A 300 -26.91 6.94 6.53
N ALA A 301 -26.64 8.21 6.77
CA ALA A 301 -26.94 8.86 8.05
C ALA A 301 -28.44 8.85 8.34
N GLU A 302 -29.28 9.15 7.35
CA GLU A 302 -30.74 9.10 7.45
C GLU A 302 -31.24 7.69 7.81
N ARG A 303 -30.76 6.65 7.14
CA ARG A 303 -31.10 5.23 7.43
C ARG A 303 -30.69 4.80 8.83
N MET A 304 -29.58 5.34 9.34
CA MET A 304 -29.12 5.09 10.72
C MET A 304 -29.86 5.96 11.75
N GLY A 305 -30.77 6.85 11.35
CA GLY A 305 -31.46 7.78 12.25
C GLY A 305 -30.50 8.75 12.94
N ARG A 306 -29.38 9.11 12.33
CA ARG A 306 -28.31 9.95 12.90
C ARG A 306 -28.02 11.15 12.01
N PRO A 307 -27.58 12.29 12.58
CA PRO A 307 -27.07 13.38 11.77
C PRO A 307 -25.77 12.96 11.06
N THR A 308 -25.46 13.56 9.91
CA THR A 308 -24.25 13.25 9.13
C THR A 308 -22.94 13.40 9.94
N THR A 309 -22.93 14.33 10.90
CA THR A 309 -21.81 14.50 11.84
C THR A 309 -21.69 13.32 12.82
N GLY A 310 -22.84 12.71 13.19
CA GLY A 310 -22.91 11.58 14.14
C GLY A 310 -22.35 10.26 13.59
N ILE A 311 -22.18 10.14 12.28
CA ILE A 311 -21.58 8.95 11.65
C ILE A 311 -20.09 9.12 11.27
N SER A 312 -19.49 10.30 11.54
CA SER A 312 -18.12 10.62 11.07
C SER A 312 -17.07 9.70 11.68
N MET A 313 -17.17 9.36 12.96
CA MET A 313 -16.23 8.46 13.64
C MET A 313 -16.32 7.03 13.08
N VAL A 314 -17.52 6.53 12.88
CA VAL A 314 -17.76 5.19 12.31
C VAL A 314 -17.25 5.12 10.88
N ARG A 315 -17.53 6.16 10.07
CA ARG A 315 -17.00 6.30 8.71
C ARG A 315 -15.47 6.24 8.72
N ARG A 316 -14.81 7.02 9.59
CA ARG A 316 -13.34 7.03 9.68
C ARG A 316 -12.80 5.65 10.02
N SER A 317 -13.39 4.97 11.01
CA SER A 317 -12.98 3.62 11.39
C SER A 317 -13.14 2.60 10.25
N LEU A 318 -14.20 2.70 9.45
CA LEU A 318 -14.41 1.84 8.28
C LEU A 318 -13.42 2.11 7.14
N LEU A 319 -13.05 3.39 6.93
CA LEU A 319 -11.98 3.79 6.01
C LEU A 319 -10.64 3.21 6.46
N ASP A 320 -10.28 3.35 7.75
CA ASP A 320 -9.03 2.83 8.33
C ASP A 320 -8.97 1.29 8.25
N LYS A 321 -10.12 0.60 8.38
CA LYS A 321 -10.23 -0.85 8.15
C LYS A 321 -10.17 -1.24 6.68
N GLY A 322 -10.26 -0.27 5.77
CA GLY A 322 -10.30 -0.49 4.33
C GLY A 322 -11.53 -1.28 3.86
N LEU A 323 -12.67 -1.12 4.53
CA LEU A 323 -13.95 -1.73 4.15
C LEU A 323 -14.73 -0.86 3.17
N ILE A 324 -14.58 0.45 3.30
CA ILE A 324 -15.15 1.46 2.42
C ILE A 324 -14.08 2.42 1.96
N GLU A 325 -14.36 3.16 0.92
CA GLU A 325 -13.52 4.26 0.45
C GLU A 325 -14.37 5.44 -0.04
N GLU A 326 -13.77 6.60 -0.13
CA GLU A 326 -14.42 7.78 -0.70
C GLU A 326 -14.47 7.66 -2.22
N SER A 327 -15.60 8.02 -2.80
CA SER A 327 -15.85 7.96 -4.24
C SER A 327 -16.43 9.28 -4.74
N GLY A 328 -15.66 10.35 -4.56
CA GLY A 328 -16.08 11.73 -4.81
C GLY A 328 -16.68 12.40 -3.56
N PHE A 329 -16.98 13.71 -3.68
CA PHE A 329 -17.40 14.51 -2.55
C PHE A 329 -18.74 14.04 -1.95
N GLY A 330 -18.68 13.52 -0.73
CA GLY A 330 -19.84 13.06 0.02
C GLY A 330 -20.38 11.69 -0.38
N TYR A 331 -19.68 10.96 -1.25
CA TYR A 331 -20.01 9.59 -1.65
C TYR A 331 -19.03 8.59 -1.08
N LEU A 332 -19.53 7.39 -0.80
CA LEU A 332 -18.76 6.24 -0.33
C LEU A 332 -19.05 5.03 -1.22
N ARG A 333 -18.08 4.14 -1.34
CA ARG A 333 -18.26 2.83 -1.98
C ARG A 333 -17.58 1.72 -1.18
N PHE A 334 -18.05 0.50 -1.35
CA PHE A 334 -17.34 -0.67 -0.81
C PHE A 334 -16.05 -0.91 -1.60
N THR A 335 -15.01 -1.30 -0.88
CA THR A 335 -13.67 -1.53 -1.47
C THR A 335 -13.56 -2.85 -2.21
N VAL A 336 -14.44 -3.81 -1.92
CA VAL A 336 -14.36 -5.16 -2.50
C VAL A 336 -15.63 -5.48 -3.27
N PRO A 337 -15.51 -5.89 -4.54
CA PRO A 337 -16.65 -6.30 -5.34
C PRO A 337 -17.45 -7.42 -4.71
N GLY A 338 -18.79 -7.29 -4.69
CA GLY A 338 -19.70 -8.29 -4.15
C GLY A 338 -19.91 -8.23 -2.62
N PHE A 339 -19.18 -7.39 -1.88
CA PHE A 339 -19.36 -7.29 -0.42
C PHE A 339 -20.73 -6.70 -0.04
N ALA A 340 -21.26 -5.74 -0.80
CA ALA A 340 -22.60 -5.20 -0.59
C ALA A 340 -23.70 -6.28 -0.71
N GLU A 341 -23.60 -7.16 -1.68
CA GLU A 341 -24.51 -8.27 -1.87
C GLU A 341 -24.45 -9.25 -0.69
N PHE A 342 -23.24 -9.61 -0.26
CA PHE A 342 -23.04 -10.44 0.93
C PHE A 342 -23.72 -9.83 2.17
N VAL A 343 -23.55 -8.53 2.41
CA VAL A 343 -24.16 -7.82 3.57
C VAL A 343 -25.70 -7.87 3.50
N ARG A 344 -26.28 -7.68 2.32
CA ARG A 344 -27.75 -7.80 2.14
C ARG A 344 -28.25 -9.20 2.49
N ASN A 345 -27.53 -10.24 2.07
CA ASN A 345 -27.91 -11.63 2.33
C ASN A 345 -27.77 -12.00 3.81
N GLU A 346 -26.75 -11.51 4.52
CA GLU A 346 -26.59 -11.72 5.97
C GLU A 346 -27.75 -11.10 6.77
N ARG A 347 -28.29 -9.94 6.36
CA ARG A 347 -29.48 -9.35 7.00
C ARG A 347 -30.75 -10.16 6.75
N GLY A 348 -30.97 -10.57 5.50
CA GLY A 348 -32.17 -11.37 5.16
C GLY A 348 -32.21 -12.73 5.84
N GLY A 349 -31.06 -13.32 6.18
CA GLY A 349 -30.97 -14.58 6.93
C GLY A 349 -31.13 -14.42 8.45
N ALA A 350 -31.02 -13.23 8.99
CA ALA A 350 -31.20 -12.93 10.42
C ALA A 350 -32.69 -12.61 10.78
N GLU A 351 -33.53 -12.34 9.76
CA GLU A 351 -34.98 -12.05 9.93
C GLU A 351 -35.88 -13.28 9.73
N THR A 352 -35.31 -14.44 9.42
CA THR A 352 -36.01 -15.72 9.31
C THR A 352 -35.65 -16.67 10.44
#